data_aae96623ebe98e3e9da2f111fbc84f15
#
_entry.id   aae96623ebe98e3e9da2f111fbc84f15
#
_cell.length_a   1.000
_cell.length_b   1.000
_cell.length_c   1.000
_cell.angle_alpha   90.00
_cell.angle_beta   90.00
_cell.angle_gamma   90.00
#
_symmetry.space_group_name_H-M   'P 1'
#
loop_
_entity.id
_entity.type
_entity.pdbx_description
1 polymer ?
#
loop_
_entity_poly.entity_id
_entity_poly.type
_entity_poly.pdbx_seq_one_letter_code
_entity_poly.pdbx_strand_id
1 'polypeptide(L)' 'MGINFSQMFGPAWKQKNPAIRKEAAGRLTDKAILAEMAEKDQDQGVREEARKRLQALA' A
#
# COMPACT_ATOMS: atom_id res chain seq x y z
N MET A 1 4.09 -21.85 -12.97
CA MET A 1 4.17 -21.52 -13.55
C MET A 1 3.56 -20.56 -13.60
N GLY A 2 3.02 -20.14 -13.35
CA GLY A 2 2.26 -19.08 -13.51
C GLY A 2 2.94 -17.79 -13.57
N ILE A 3 2.29 -16.86 -14.20
CA ILE A 3 2.76 -15.51 -14.28
C ILE A 3 2.47 -14.80 -12.98
N ASN A 4 3.46 -14.14 -12.46
CA ASN A 4 3.28 -13.32 -11.29
C ASN A 4 3.01 -11.89 -11.73
N PHE A 5 1.77 -11.47 -11.66
CA PHE A 5 1.39 -10.14 -12.11
C PHE A 5 2.10 -9.04 -11.34
N SER A 6 2.44 -9.29 -10.08
CA SER A 6 3.17 -8.30 -9.30
C SER A 6 4.51 -7.97 -9.94
N GLN A 7 5.14 -8.97 -10.55
CA GLN A 7 6.42 -8.73 -11.18
C GLN A 7 6.29 -7.95 -12.48
N MET A 8 5.18 -8.14 -13.20
CA MET A 8 4.97 -7.42 -14.46
C MET A 8 4.63 -5.95 -14.24
N PHE A 9 3.80 -5.68 -13.26
CA PHE A 9 3.26 -4.33 -13.05
C PHE A 9 3.81 -3.67 -11.80
N GLY A 10 4.66 -4.36 -11.07
CA GLY A 10 5.12 -3.89 -9.78
C GLY A 10 4.10 -4.13 -8.69
N PRO A 11 4.51 -4.01 -7.43
CA PRO A 11 3.58 -4.20 -6.33
C PRO A 11 2.53 -3.09 -6.30
N ALA A 12 1.33 -3.42 -5.86
CA ALA A 12 0.21 -2.49 -5.88
C ALA A 12 0.50 -1.23 -5.07
N TRP A 13 1.26 -1.36 -3.98
CA TRP A 13 1.55 -0.21 -3.11
C TRP A 13 2.56 0.75 -3.75
N LYS A 14 3.14 0.40 -4.89
CA LYS A 14 4.04 1.28 -5.63
C LYS A 14 3.45 1.80 -6.93
N GLN A 15 2.21 1.48 -7.22
CA GLN A 15 1.60 1.94 -8.46
C GLN A 15 1.43 3.46 -8.47
N LYS A 16 1.43 4.04 -9.66
CA LYS A 16 1.29 5.48 -9.78
C LYS A 16 -0.10 5.96 -9.39
N ASN A 17 -1.09 5.12 -9.63
CA ASN A 17 -2.48 5.47 -9.34
C ASN A 17 -2.72 5.42 -7.84
N PRO A 18 -3.05 6.55 -7.20
CA PRO A 18 -3.26 6.55 -5.76
C PRO A 18 -4.42 5.68 -5.31
N ALA A 19 -5.43 5.48 -6.17
CA ALA A 19 -6.54 4.60 -5.81
C ALA A 19 -6.05 3.17 -5.63
N ILE A 20 -5.12 2.72 -6.49
CA ILE A 20 -4.55 1.39 -6.37
C ILE A 20 -3.69 1.30 -5.12
N ARG A 21 -2.87 2.32 -4.85
CA ARG A 21 -2.05 2.33 -3.66
C ARG A 21 -2.89 2.32 -2.39
N LYS A 22 -3.99 3.07 -2.40
CA LYS A 22 -4.88 3.11 -1.24
C LYS A 22 -5.50 1.75 -0.97
N GLU A 23 -5.95 1.08 -2.03
CA GLU A 23 -6.50 -0.26 -1.85
C GLU A 23 -5.46 -1.23 -1.31
N ALA A 24 -4.25 -1.13 -1.84
CA ALA A 24 -3.16 -1.97 -1.35
C ALA A 24 -2.90 -1.74 0.13
N ALA A 25 -2.91 -0.47 0.56
CA ALA A 25 -2.68 -0.13 1.95
C ALA A 25 -3.73 -0.80 2.85
N GLY A 26 -4.98 -0.87 2.39
CA GLY A 26 -6.04 -1.47 3.18
C GLY A 26 -5.91 -2.97 3.33
N ARG A 27 -5.05 -3.61 2.54
CA ARG A 27 -4.89 -5.07 2.56
C ARG A 27 -3.54 -5.55 3.07
N LEU A 28 -2.56 -4.64 3.13
CA LEU A 28 -1.22 -5.03 3.54
C LEU A 28 -1.18 -5.44 5.00
N THR A 29 -0.29 -6.37 5.29
CA THR A 29 0.00 -6.75 6.67
C THR A 29 1.45 -6.43 7.03
N ASP A 30 2.25 -5.97 6.07
CA ASP A 30 3.65 -5.61 6.30
C ASP A 30 3.70 -4.23 6.94
N LYS A 31 3.97 -4.20 8.23
CA LYS A 31 3.93 -2.96 8.97
C LYS A 31 5.01 -1.98 8.54
N ALA A 32 6.16 -2.48 8.08
CA ALA A 32 7.22 -1.59 7.63
C ALA A 32 6.80 -0.84 6.37
N ILE A 33 6.17 -1.54 5.42
CA ILE A 33 5.68 -0.90 4.20
C ILE A 33 4.57 0.08 4.55
N LEU A 34 3.65 -0.32 5.43
CA LEU A 34 2.56 0.56 5.81
C LEU A 34 3.06 1.81 6.51
N ALA A 35 4.08 1.69 7.36
CA ALA A 35 4.65 2.85 8.03
C ALA A 35 5.25 3.82 7.01
N GLU A 36 5.93 3.29 6.01
CA GLU A 36 6.50 4.13 4.97
C GLU A 36 5.40 4.83 4.18
N MET A 37 4.36 4.11 3.80
CA MET A 37 3.24 4.72 3.09
C MET A 37 2.57 5.80 3.93
N ALA A 38 2.41 5.56 5.21
CA ALA A 38 1.75 6.52 6.09
C ALA A 38 2.53 7.82 6.22
N GLU A 39 3.85 7.75 6.07
CA GLU A 39 4.68 8.93 6.20
C GLU A 39 5.01 9.59 4.88
N LYS A 40 5.23 8.80 3.84
CA LYS A 40 5.88 9.32 2.64
C LYS A 40 5.01 9.31 1.39
N ASP A 41 3.86 8.66 1.40
CA ASP A 41 3.05 8.64 0.20
C ASP A 41 2.59 10.07 -0.13
N GLN A 42 2.63 10.40 -1.41
CA GLN A 42 2.28 11.73 -1.87
C GLN A 42 0.79 12.02 -1.70
N ASP A 43 -0.03 10.99 -1.72
CA ASP A 43 -1.47 11.17 -1.63
C ASP A 43 -1.95 11.07 -0.19
N GLN A 44 -2.69 12.08 0.25
CA GLN A 44 -3.17 12.11 1.62
C GLN A 44 -4.10 10.94 1.94
N GLY A 45 -4.95 10.56 0.98
CA GLY A 45 -5.86 9.43 1.20
C GLY A 45 -5.11 8.13 1.42
N VAL A 46 -4.00 7.94 0.68
CA VAL A 46 -3.17 6.75 0.87
C VAL A 46 -2.51 6.77 2.25
N ARG A 47 -1.97 7.93 2.65
CA ARG A 47 -1.35 8.04 3.96
C ARG A 47 -2.34 7.70 5.08
N GLU A 48 -3.55 8.20 4.95
CA GLU A 48 -4.57 7.96 5.97
C GLU A 48 -4.98 6.50 6.01
N GLU A 49 -5.13 5.89 4.83
CA GLU A 49 -5.49 4.48 4.79
C GLU A 49 -4.41 3.60 5.41
N ALA A 50 -3.15 3.93 5.15
CA ALA A 50 -2.05 3.19 5.74
C ALA A 50 -2.05 3.30 7.25
N ARG A 51 -2.34 4.50 7.78
CA ARG A 51 -2.42 4.70 9.23
C ARG A 51 -3.55 3.88 9.84
N LYS A 52 -4.71 3.88 9.19
CA LYS A 52 -5.84 3.09 9.66
C LYS A 52 -5.48 1.60 9.69
N ARG A 53 -4.81 1.15 8.65
CA ARG A 53 -4.43 -0.26 8.59
C ARG A 53 -3.45 -0.62 9.69
N LEU A 54 -2.47 0.26 9.94
CA LEU A 54 -1.53 0.04 11.03
C LEU A 54 -2.23 -0.10 12.37
N GLN A 55 -3.22 0.76 12.61
CA GLN A 55 -3.98 0.68 13.85
C GLN A 55 -4.76 -0.63 13.95
N ALA A 56 -5.29 -1.10 12.83
CA ALA A 56 -6.03 -2.36 12.83
C ALA A 56 -5.12 -3.55 13.10
N LEU A 57 -3.85 -3.45 12.73
CA LEU A 57 -2.89 -4.53 12.94
C LEU A 57 -2.19 -4.47 14.28
N ALA A 58 -2.35 -3.38 15.01
CA ALA A 58 -1.65 -3.16 16.26
C ALA A 58 -2.13 -4.11 17.37
#